data_d0725f5d4b28d86d6212ae19d24474c0
#
_entry.id   d0725f5d4b28d86d6212ae19d24474c0
#
_cell.length_a   1.000
_cell.length_b   1.000
_cell.length_c   1.000
_cell.angle_alpha   90.00
_cell.angle_beta   90.00
_cell.angle_gamma   90.00
#
_symmetry.space_group_name_H-M   'P 1'
#
loop_
_entity.id
_entity.type
_entity.pdbx_description
1 polymer ?
#
loop_
_entity_poly.entity_id
_entity_poly.type
_entity_poly.pdbx_seq_one_letter_code
_entity_poly.pdbx_strand_id
1 'polypeptide(L)'
;CGGHCLLIGVPGLAKTLLVNTLSRIMTLSFRRIQFTPDLMPSDITGTDVLRDDPETGHRGFQFMQGPIFTNILLADEINRTPPKTQAALLEAMQERHVTVGSNTYLLPAPFFVLATQNPIEQEGTYPLPEAQLDRFMFNIIVAYPNAAEELRILKQTTGGESPQLTPALSGRQILALQEVVRKVPVAEHVFIYARDLVRATRPNESEAAD
;
A
#
# COMPACT_ATOMS: atom_id res chain seq x y z
N CYS A 1 6.87 -11.96 -2.68
CA CYS A 1 7.29 -10.69 -3.29
C CYS A 1 7.22 -9.59 -2.23
N GLY A 2 7.92 -8.49 -2.40
CA GLY A 2 7.92 -7.37 -1.44
C GLY A 2 7.32 -6.09 -2.05
N GLY A 3 6.40 -6.23 -2.99
CA GLY A 3 5.80 -5.10 -3.72
C GLY A 3 4.52 -4.58 -3.11
N HIS A 4 4.08 -3.41 -3.55
CA HIS A 4 2.85 -2.75 -3.16
C HIS A 4 1.77 -2.92 -4.22
N CYS A 5 0.49 -2.68 -3.89
CA CYS A 5 -0.63 -2.83 -4.82
C CYS A 5 -1.46 -1.56 -4.92
N LEU A 6 -1.93 -1.25 -6.13
CA LEU A 6 -2.92 -0.22 -6.40
C LEU A 6 -4.25 -0.88 -6.76
N LEU A 7 -5.31 -0.54 -6.06
CA LEU A 7 -6.67 -0.99 -6.31
C LEU A 7 -7.47 0.13 -6.97
N ILE A 8 -7.86 -0.05 -8.22
CA ILE A 8 -8.70 0.91 -8.93
C ILE A 8 -10.13 0.38 -8.92
N GLY A 9 -11.05 1.15 -8.37
CA GLY A 9 -12.46 0.76 -8.33
C GLY A 9 -13.29 1.72 -7.51
N VAL A 10 -14.59 1.67 -7.75
CA VAL A 10 -15.56 2.52 -7.07
C VAL A 10 -15.57 2.31 -5.55
N PRO A 11 -16.02 3.29 -4.77
CA PRO A 11 -16.22 3.12 -3.34
C PRO A 11 -17.29 2.05 -3.05
N GLY A 12 -17.24 1.48 -1.84
CA GLY A 12 -18.25 0.49 -1.42
C GLY A 12 -17.95 -0.97 -1.78
N LEU A 13 -16.89 -1.28 -2.53
CA LEU A 13 -16.52 -2.65 -2.94
C LEU A 13 -15.68 -3.40 -1.88
N ALA A 14 -15.93 -3.16 -0.60
CA ALA A 14 -15.34 -3.88 0.53
C ALA A 14 -13.80 -3.92 0.58
N LYS A 15 -13.10 -2.98 -0.09
CA LYS A 15 -11.62 -2.91 -0.12
C LYS A 15 -11.02 -2.89 1.29
N THR A 16 -11.57 -2.10 2.20
CA THR A 16 -11.14 -2.03 3.59
C THR A 16 -11.34 -3.34 4.34
N LEU A 17 -12.46 -4.03 4.10
CA LEU A 17 -12.74 -5.34 4.69
C LEU A 17 -11.70 -6.38 4.23
N LEU A 18 -11.37 -6.40 2.94
CA LEU A 18 -10.35 -7.29 2.39
C LEU A 18 -9.00 -7.09 3.11
N VAL A 19 -8.54 -5.84 3.22
CA VAL A 19 -7.22 -5.54 3.80
C VAL A 19 -7.18 -5.84 5.30
N ASN A 20 -8.24 -5.51 6.02
CA ASN A 20 -8.36 -5.85 7.44
C ASN A 20 -8.37 -7.38 7.65
N THR A 21 -9.09 -8.10 6.82
CA THR A 21 -9.12 -9.57 6.86
C THR A 21 -7.73 -10.16 6.64
N LEU A 22 -7.00 -9.68 5.61
CA LEU A 22 -5.64 -10.11 5.33
C LEU A 22 -4.70 -9.84 6.52
N SER A 23 -4.76 -8.66 7.13
CA SER A 23 -3.91 -8.32 8.28
C SER A 23 -4.13 -9.26 9.47
N ARG A 24 -5.36 -9.63 9.73
CA ARG A 24 -5.72 -10.58 10.82
C ARG A 24 -5.22 -11.99 10.52
N ILE A 25 -5.36 -12.47 9.29
CA ILE A 25 -4.87 -13.79 8.87
C ILE A 25 -3.33 -13.86 8.90
N MET A 26 -2.65 -12.75 8.62
CA MET A 26 -1.18 -12.66 8.61
C MET A 26 -0.58 -12.24 9.95
N THR A 27 -1.38 -12.04 10.99
CA THR A 27 -0.93 -11.52 12.30
C THR A 27 -0.05 -10.27 12.17
N LEU A 28 -0.47 -9.33 11.32
CA LEU A 28 0.23 -8.09 11.02
C LEU A 28 -0.54 -6.88 11.54
N SER A 29 0.17 -5.83 11.94
CA SER A 29 -0.46 -4.56 12.27
C SER A 29 -1.06 -3.92 11.02
N PHE A 30 -2.24 -3.32 11.19
CA PHE A 30 -2.99 -2.66 10.12
C PHE A 30 -3.37 -1.25 10.51
N ARG A 31 -3.20 -0.32 9.57
CA ARG A 31 -3.72 1.04 9.67
C ARG A 31 -4.33 1.48 8.34
N ARG A 32 -5.31 2.38 8.43
CA ARG A 32 -5.94 3.04 7.27
C ARG A 32 -5.71 4.53 7.36
N ILE A 33 -5.34 5.12 6.23
CA ILE A 33 -5.30 6.57 6.03
C ILE A 33 -6.29 6.90 4.92
N GLN A 34 -7.23 7.79 5.21
CA GLN A 34 -8.08 8.38 4.19
C GLN A 34 -7.35 9.61 3.64
N PHE A 35 -7.05 9.60 2.35
CA PHE A 35 -6.41 10.71 1.68
C PHE A 35 -7.45 11.78 1.35
N THR A 36 -7.24 12.97 1.88
CA THR A 36 -8.11 14.15 1.72
C THR A 36 -7.29 15.33 1.19
N PRO A 37 -7.92 16.36 0.60
CA PRO A 37 -7.19 17.51 0.05
C PRO A 37 -6.34 18.28 1.08
N ASP A 38 -6.70 18.23 2.34
CA ASP A 38 -6.03 18.89 3.46
C ASP A 38 -4.99 18.03 4.18
N LEU A 39 -4.86 16.74 3.81
CA LEU A 39 -3.91 15.82 4.43
C LEU A 39 -2.47 16.29 4.19
N MET A 40 -1.70 16.41 5.25
CA MET A 40 -0.29 16.81 5.21
C MET A 40 0.66 15.60 5.25
N PRO A 41 1.88 15.71 4.73
CA PRO A 41 2.90 14.65 4.86
C PRO A 41 3.14 14.21 6.30
N SER A 42 3.15 15.15 7.25
CA SER A 42 3.32 14.88 8.68
C SER A 42 2.21 14.04 9.29
N ASP A 43 1.00 14.10 8.74
CA ASP A 43 -0.13 13.27 9.19
C ASP A 43 0.08 11.79 8.83
N ILE A 44 0.90 11.53 7.81
CA ILE A 44 1.28 10.18 7.37
C ILE A 44 2.51 9.69 8.12
N THR A 45 3.59 10.50 8.11
CA THR A 45 4.91 10.10 8.60
C THR A 45 5.08 10.30 10.10
N GLY A 46 4.32 11.20 10.68
CA GLY A 46 4.54 11.68 12.05
C GLY A 46 5.34 12.96 12.09
N THR A 47 5.49 13.50 13.28
CA THR A 47 6.14 14.81 13.51
C THR A 47 6.84 14.84 14.86
N ASP A 48 7.82 15.74 15.00
CA ASP A 48 8.43 16.04 16.28
C ASP A 48 7.52 16.99 17.06
N VAL A 49 7.19 16.61 18.29
CA VAL A 49 6.36 17.39 19.21
C VAL A 49 7.21 17.80 20.41
N LEU A 50 7.13 19.08 20.77
CA LEU A 50 7.77 19.57 21.97
C LEU A 50 7.01 19.06 23.20
N ARG A 51 7.69 18.29 24.04
CA ARG A 51 7.14 17.80 25.31
C ARG A 51 8.00 18.20 26.49
N ASP A 52 7.33 18.48 27.61
CA ASP A 52 8.00 18.63 28.90
C ASP A 52 8.26 17.22 29.46
N ASP A 53 9.51 16.92 29.78
CA ASP A 53 9.87 15.69 30.47
C ASP A 53 9.39 15.78 31.93
N PRO A 54 8.50 14.91 32.36
CA PRO A 54 7.92 14.97 33.70
C PRO A 54 8.95 14.69 34.82
N GLU A 55 10.08 14.04 34.51
CA GLU A 55 11.11 13.73 35.52
C GLU A 55 12.17 14.83 35.63
N THR A 56 12.52 15.47 34.53
CA THR A 56 13.62 16.45 34.50
C THR A 56 13.13 17.90 34.35
N GLY A 57 11.87 18.12 33.96
CA GLY A 57 11.31 19.44 33.67
C GLY A 57 11.90 20.11 32.41
N HIS A 58 12.77 19.42 31.67
CA HIS A 58 13.35 19.95 30.44
C HIS A 58 12.40 19.74 29.25
N ARG A 59 12.36 20.74 28.39
CA ARG A 59 11.65 20.65 27.12
C ARG A 59 12.51 19.97 26.08
N GLY A 60 11.96 18.91 25.46
CA GLY A 60 12.63 18.18 24.39
C GLY A 60 11.68 17.85 23.24
N PHE A 61 12.24 17.71 22.05
CA PHE A 61 11.48 17.18 20.91
C PHE A 61 11.35 15.68 21.04
N GLN A 62 10.12 15.18 20.95
CA GLN A 62 9.82 13.75 20.91
C GLN A 62 9.12 13.43 19.60
N PHE A 63 9.65 12.46 18.86
CA PHE A 63 9.01 12.00 17.64
C PHE A 63 7.72 11.25 17.96
N MET A 64 6.61 11.70 17.38
CA MET A 64 5.34 11.00 17.38
C MET A 64 5.16 10.31 16.04
N GLN A 65 5.18 8.97 16.08
CA GLN A 65 5.02 8.15 14.88
C GLN A 65 3.63 8.35 14.25
N GLY A 66 3.63 8.59 12.95
CA GLY A 66 2.42 8.63 12.14
C GLY A 66 1.85 7.23 11.85
N PRO A 67 0.68 7.15 11.19
CA PRO A 67 0.04 5.89 10.87
C PRO A 67 0.81 5.01 9.89
N ILE A 68 1.82 5.52 9.20
CA ILE A 68 2.67 4.75 8.30
C ILE A 68 3.49 3.68 9.03
N PHE A 69 3.71 3.83 10.34
CA PHE A 69 4.42 2.86 11.17
C PHE A 69 3.52 1.65 11.47
N THR A 70 3.28 0.88 10.44
CA THR A 70 2.46 -0.34 10.46
C THR A 70 2.98 -1.34 9.42
N ASN A 71 2.60 -2.61 9.53
CA ASN A 71 2.98 -3.61 8.53
C ASN A 71 2.14 -3.50 7.26
N ILE A 72 0.82 -3.30 7.41
CA ILE A 72 -0.11 -3.15 6.29
C ILE A 72 -0.78 -1.79 6.41
N LEU A 73 -0.58 -0.96 5.38
CA LEU A 73 -1.21 0.34 5.26
C LEU A 73 -2.21 0.33 4.11
N LEU A 74 -3.46 0.69 4.40
CA LEU A 74 -4.44 1.05 3.38
C LEU A 74 -4.41 2.57 3.18
N ALA A 75 -3.88 3.00 2.04
CA ALA A 75 -3.91 4.39 1.58
C ALA A 75 -5.16 4.59 0.72
N ASP A 76 -6.25 5.04 1.34
CA ASP A 76 -7.55 5.10 0.67
C ASP A 76 -7.72 6.42 -0.07
N GLU A 77 -8.09 6.35 -1.36
CA GLU A 77 -8.27 7.49 -2.26
C GLU A 77 -7.01 8.37 -2.42
N ILE A 78 -5.87 7.74 -2.70
CA ILE A 78 -4.57 8.43 -2.79
C ILE A 78 -4.55 9.61 -3.78
N ASN A 79 -5.42 9.56 -4.79
CA ASN A 79 -5.56 10.63 -5.79
C ASN A 79 -6.31 11.88 -5.28
N ARG A 80 -6.85 11.89 -4.06
CA ARG A 80 -7.55 13.07 -3.49
C ARG A 80 -6.63 14.04 -2.75
N THR A 81 -5.37 13.73 -2.60
CA THR A 81 -4.42 14.58 -1.89
C THR A 81 -3.39 15.20 -2.83
N PRO A 82 -2.84 16.39 -2.52
CA PRO A 82 -1.83 17.03 -3.35
C PRO A 82 -0.57 16.18 -3.57
N PRO A 83 0.17 16.37 -4.67
CA PRO A 83 1.35 15.58 -5.03
C PRO A 83 2.43 15.52 -3.95
N LYS A 84 2.59 16.57 -3.15
CA LYS A 84 3.55 16.61 -2.05
C LYS A 84 3.27 15.54 -0.99
N THR A 85 2.02 15.34 -0.66
CA THR A 85 1.60 14.34 0.34
C THR A 85 1.64 12.92 -0.25
N GLN A 86 1.27 12.76 -1.53
CA GLN A 86 1.46 11.51 -2.26
C GLN A 86 2.94 11.10 -2.26
N ALA A 87 3.85 12.04 -2.56
CA ALA A 87 5.28 11.80 -2.62
C ALA A 87 5.84 11.25 -1.30
N ALA A 88 5.38 11.74 -0.15
CA ALA A 88 5.82 11.26 1.15
C ALA A 88 5.51 9.77 1.38
N LEU A 89 4.31 9.32 0.98
CA LEU A 89 3.97 7.90 1.03
C LEU A 89 4.82 7.08 0.06
N LEU A 90 4.95 7.56 -1.19
CA LEU A 90 5.66 6.84 -2.24
C LEU A 90 7.17 6.74 -1.97
N GLU A 91 7.77 7.74 -1.34
CA GLU A 91 9.15 7.69 -0.86
C GLU A 91 9.30 6.62 0.23
N ALA A 92 8.42 6.64 1.23
CA ALA A 92 8.46 5.65 2.30
C ALA A 92 8.23 4.21 1.81
N MET A 93 7.43 4.02 0.76
CA MET A 93 7.26 2.71 0.10
C MET A 93 8.55 2.20 -0.52
N GLN A 94 9.32 3.08 -1.14
CA GLN A 94 10.58 2.76 -1.81
C GLN A 94 11.71 2.55 -0.81
N GLU A 95 11.91 3.51 0.08
CA GLU A 95 13.05 3.56 0.98
C GLU A 95 12.87 2.71 2.26
N ARG A 96 11.62 2.34 2.58
CA ARG A 96 11.24 1.61 3.81
C ARG A 96 11.64 2.30 5.10
N HIS A 97 11.80 3.59 5.03
CA HIS A 97 12.01 4.48 6.17
C HIS A 97 11.37 5.84 5.90
N VAL A 98 11.25 6.63 6.93
CA VAL A 98 10.85 8.05 6.86
C VAL A 98 11.91 8.91 7.54
N THR A 99 12.15 10.10 6.99
CA THR A 99 13.05 11.09 7.58
C THR A 99 12.23 12.24 8.15
N VAL A 100 12.40 12.51 9.44
CA VAL A 100 11.76 13.63 10.14
C VAL A 100 12.84 14.44 10.84
N GLY A 101 12.96 15.73 10.47
CA GLY A 101 14.08 16.55 10.91
C GLY A 101 15.42 15.98 10.44
N SER A 102 16.32 15.67 11.37
CA SER A 102 17.62 15.05 11.10
C SER A 102 17.64 13.53 11.30
N ASN A 103 16.53 12.93 11.71
CA ASN A 103 16.47 11.53 12.11
C ASN A 103 15.76 10.67 11.06
N THR A 104 16.28 9.46 10.85
CA THR A 104 15.69 8.45 9.98
C THR A 104 15.09 7.33 10.82
N TYR A 105 13.82 7.00 10.54
CA TYR A 105 13.06 5.99 11.26
C TYR A 105 12.65 4.86 10.33
N LEU A 106 13.09 3.64 10.62
CA LEU A 106 12.77 2.46 9.82
C LEU A 106 11.30 2.07 9.99
N LEU A 107 10.66 1.67 8.90
CA LEU A 107 9.31 1.12 8.93
C LEU A 107 9.32 -0.35 9.37
N PRO A 108 8.25 -0.85 10.02
CA PRO A 108 8.15 -2.25 10.42
C PRO A 108 8.21 -3.19 9.21
N ALA A 109 8.98 -4.27 9.30
CA ALA A 109 9.02 -5.30 8.26
C ALA A 109 8.15 -6.52 8.64
N PRO A 110 7.41 -7.12 7.69
CA PRO A 110 7.21 -6.67 6.31
C PRO A 110 6.36 -5.41 6.24
N PHE A 111 6.67 -4.50 5.31
CA PHE A 111 5.88 -3.31 5.03
C PHE A 111 5.17 -3.44 3.69
N PHE A 112 3.86 -3.27 3.69
CA PHE A 112 3.02 -3.43 2.50
C PHE A 112 1.95 -2.34 2.44
N VAL A 113 1.85 -1.68 1.29
CA VAL A 113 0.84 -0.65 1.02
C VAL A 113 -0.15 -1.16 -0.01
N LEU A 114 -1.43 -1.06 0.33
CA LEU A 114 -2.52 -1.07 -0.64
C LEU A 114 -3.02 0.36 -0.78
N ALA A 115 -2.82 0.94 -1.95
CA ALA A 115 -3.42 2.22 -2.28
C ALA A 115 -4.72 2.00 -3.04
N THR A 116 -5.70 2.89 -2.87
CA THR A 116 -6.93 2.85 -3.68
C THR A 116 -7.05 4.13 -4.49
N GLN A 117 -7.63 4.00 -5.67
CA GLN A 117 -8.09 5.11 -6.49
C GLN A 117 -9.55 4.94 -6.87
N ASN A 118 -10.30 6.03 -6.82
CA ASN A 118 -11.65 6.08 -7.36
C ASN A 118 -11.58 6.68 -8.78
N PRO A 119 -11.87 5.91 -9.84
CA PRO A 119 -11.77 6.39 -11.22
C PRO A 119 -12.91 7.34 -11.62
N ILE A 120 -14.01 7.39 -10.86
CA ILE A 120 -15.19 8.17 -11.20
C ILE A 120 -15.04 9.63 -10.75
N GLU A 121 -14.38 9.87 -9.64
CA GLU A 121 -14.14 11.22 -9.13
C GLU A 121 -13.01 11.90 -9.91
N GLN A 122 -13.37 12.88 -10.72
CA GLN A 122 -12.43 13.69 -11.50
C GLN A 122 -12.17 15.07 -10.89
N GLU A 123 -13.17 15.64 -10.22
CA GLU A 123 -13.03 16.96 -9.58
C GLU A 123 -12.24 16.84 -8.27
N GLY A 124 -11.27 17.77 -8.10
CA GLY A 124 -10.43 17.80 -6.89
C GLY A 124 -9.48 16.62 -6.75
N THR A 125 -9.15 15.92 -7.83
CA THR A 125 -8.19 14.82 -7.81
C THR A 125 -6.86 15.18 -8.47
N TYR A 126 -5.81 14.51 -7.99
CA TYR A 126 -4.44 14.63 -8.49
C TYR A 126 -3.99 13.24 -8.96
N PRO A 127 -4.04 12.96 -10.28
CA PRO A 127 -3.63 11.65 -10.79
C PRO A 127 -2.16 11.39 -10.47
N LEU A 128 -1.84 10.13 -10.19
CA LEU A 128 -0.45 9.72 -10.02
C LEU A 128 0.25 9.74 -11.38
N PRO A 129 1.42 10.37 -11.51
CA PRO A 129 2.26 10.26 -12.69
C PRO A 129 2.68 8.81 -12.95
N GLU A 130 2.92 8.44 -14.22
CA GLU A 130 3.32 7.08 -14.61
C GLU A 130 4.55 6.59 -13.85
N ALA A 131 5.57 7.43 -13.69
CA ALA A 131 6.77 7.10 -12.90
C ALA A 131 6.49 6.78 -11.43
N GLN A 132 5.35 7.20 -10.90
CA GLN A 132 4.92 6.87 -9.54
C GLN A 132 4.09 5.59 -9.50
N LEU A 133 3.37 5.29 -10.59
CA LEU A 133 2.63 4.03 -10.75
C LEU A 133 3.56 2.82 -10.78
N ASP A 134 4.78 2.95 -11.30
CA ASP A 134 5.81 1.90 -11.32
C ASP A 134 6.21 1.37 -9.93
N ARG A 135 5.89 2.10 -8.87
CA ARG A 135 6.14 1.65 -7.50
C ARG A 135 5.14 0.61 -7.00
N PHE A 136 4.05 0.44 -7.73
CA PHE A 136 3.05 -0.59 -7.47
C PHE A 136 3.32 -1.81 -8.34
N MET A 137 3.59 -2.94 -7.72
CA MET A 137 3.81 -4.21 -8.42
C MET A 137 2.57 -4.70 -9.16
N PHE A 138 1.39 -4.42 -8.60
CA PHE A 138 0.11 -4.78 -9.18
C PHE A 138 -0.82 -3.57 -9.22
N ASN A 139 -1.48 -3.42 -10.37
CA ASN A 139 -2.61 -2.56 -10.57
C ASN A 139 -3.84 -3.45 -10.77
N ILE A 140 -4.74 -3.48 -9.78
CA ILE A 140 -5.89 -4.39 -9.72
C ILE A 140 -7.16 -3.58 -9.94
N ILE A 141 -7.87 -3.88 -11.03
CA ILE A 141 -9.16 -3.27 -11.32
C ILE A 141 -10.25 -4.05 -10.57
N VAL A 142 -10.93 -3.37 -9.67
CA VAL A 142 -12.06 -3.92 -8.92
C VAL A 142 -13.35 -3.46 -9.59
N ALA A 143 -13.95 -4.35 -10.36
CA ALA A 143 -15.21 -4.11 -11.04
C ALA A 143 -16.42 -4.35 -10.10
N TYR A 144 -17.59 -3.89 -10.51
CA TYR A 144 -18.83 -4.26 -9.82
C TYR A 144 -19.05 -5.78 -9.89
N PRO A 145 -19.59 -6.39 -8.83
CA PRO A 145 -19.99 -7.79 -8.87
C PRO A 145 -21.11 -8.00 -9.87
N ASN A 146 -21.18 -9.19 -10.44
CA ASN A 146 -22.32 -9.58 -11.28
C ASN A 146 -23.57 -9.89 -10.43
N ALA A 147 -24.75 -10.00 -11.05
CA ALA A 147 -26.02 -10.20 -10.35
C ALA A 147 -26.03 -11.44 -9.42
N ALA A 148 -25.34 -12.52 -9.81
CA ALA A 148 -25.25 -13.72 -8.97
C ALA A 148 -24.35 -13.51 -7.74
N GLU A 149 -23.28 -12.76 -7.91
CA GLU A 149 -22.37 -12.36 -6.83
C GLU A 149 -23.05 -11.38 -5.86
N GLU A 150 -23.79 -10.39 -6.38
CA GLU A 150 -24.58 -9.47 -5.56
C GLU A 150 -25.59 -10.22 -4.69
N LEU A 151 -26.33 -11.17 -5.28
CA LEU A 151 -27.27 -11.99 -4.52
C LEU A 151 -26.58 -12.80 -3.41
N ARG A 152 -25.36 -13.31 -3.68
CA ARG A 152 -24.55 -14.02 -2.68
C ARG A 152 -24.11 -13.08 -1.55
N ILE A 153 -23.63 -11.89 -1.90
CA ILE A 153 -23.26 -10.86 -0.93
C ILE A 153 -24.43 -10.52 -0.02
N LEU A 154 -25.61 -10.26 -0.58
CA LEU A 154 -26.81 -9.97 0.17
C LEU A 154 -27.14 -11.09 1.17
N LYS A 155 -27.13 -12.35 0.73
CA LYS A 155 -27.40 -13.50 1.60
C LYS A 155 -26.38 -13.66 2.72
N GLN A 156 -25.09 -13.39 2.45
CA GLN A 156 -24.03 -13.53 3.45
C GLN A 156 -24.01 -12.37 4.44
N THR A 157 -24.32 -11.17 4.02
CA THR A 157 -24.28 -9.98 4.90
C THR A 157 -25.53 -9.83 5.78
N THR A 158 -26.66 -10.40 5.36
CA THR A 158 -27.90 -10.36 6.16
C THR A 158 -28.03 -11.53 7.14
N GLY A 159 -27.19 -12.57 7.01
CA GLY A 159 -27.27 -13.80 7.84
C GLY A 159 -26.67 -13.71 9.24
N GLY A 160 -26.06 -12.61 9.64
CA GLY A 160 -25.58 -12.36 11.02
C GLY A 160 -24.35 -13.17 11.46
N GLU A 161 -23.90 -14.15 10.71
CA GLU A 161 -22.70 -14.95 11.04
C GLU A 161 -21.45 -14.35 10.37
N SER A 162 -20.53 -13.84 11.19
CA SER A 162 -19.19 -13.46 10.71
C SER A 162 -18.26 -14.67 10.82
N PRO A 163 -17.56 -15.05 9.74
CA PRO A 163 -16.62 -16.17 9.79
C PRO A 163 -15.50 -15.90 10.82
N GLN A 164 -15.21 -16.89 11.65
CA GLN A 164 -14.06 -16.80 12.55
C GLN A 164 -12.78 -16.92 11.74
N LEU A 165 -11.94 -15.87 11.82
CA LEU A 165 -10.65 -15.85 11.16
C LEU A 165 -9.59 -16.47 12.08
N THR A 166 -8.87 -17.46 11.57
CA THR A 166 -7.70 -18.03 12.25
C THR A 166 -6.42 -17.50 11.59
N PRO A 167 -5.42 -17.09 12.38
CA PRO A 167 -4.12 -16.71 11.85
C PRO A 167 -3.48 -17.85 11.07
N ALA A 168 -3.03 -17.60 9.84
CA ALA A 168 -2.38 -18.60 8.98
C ALA A 168 -0.86 -18.36 8.86
N LEU A 169 -0.41 -17.11 8.90
CA LEU A 169 0.99 -16.72 8.74
C LEU A 169 1.36 -15.62 9.72
N SER A 170 2.59 -15.67 10.19
CA SER A 170 3.21 -14.57 10.95
C SER A 170 4.09 -13.70 10.05
N GLY A 171 4.38 -12.46 10.46
CA GLY A 171 5.29 -11.58 9.74
C GLY A 171 6.68 -12.20 9.51
N ARG A 172 7.20 -12.95 10.48
CA ARG A 172 8.46 -13.68 10.35
C ARG A 172 8.42 -14.76 9.26
N GLN A 173 7.32 -15.50 9.16
CA GLN A 173 7.15 -16.50 8.09
C GLN A 173 7.03 -15.85 6.72
N ILE A 174 6.35 -14.70 6.62
CA ILE A 174 6.26 -13.94 5.37
C ILE A 174 7.65 -13.48 4.91
N LEU A 175 8.47 -12.93 5.79
CA LEU A 175 9.85 -12.56 5.46
C LEU A 175 10.69 -13.75 5.01
N ALA A 176 10.56 -14.89 5.70
CA ALA A 176 11.26 -16.11 5.30
C ALA A 176 10.81 -16.62 3.91
N LEU A 177 9.50 -16.54 3.60
CA LEU A 177 8.99 -16.89 2.28
C LEU A 177 9.49 -15.93 1.19
N GLN A 178 9.61 -14.64 1.49
CA GLN A 178 10.20 -13.67 0.55
C GLN A 178 11.66 -14.01 0.21
N GLU A 179 12.43 -14.47 1.18
CA GLU A 179 13.81 -14.93 0.94
C GLU A 179 13.86 -16.21 0.10
N VAL A 180 12.93 -17.14 0.30
CA VAL A 180 12.82 -18.36 -0.51
C VAL A 180 12.52 -18.02 -1.98
N VAL A 181 11.59 -17.10 -2.22
CA VAL A 181 11.25 -16.66 -3.60
C VAL A 181 12.48 -16.14 -4.35
N ARG A 182 13.37 -15.40 -3.68
CA ARG A 182 14.61 -14.89 -4.28
C ARG A 182 15.63 -15.96 -4.62
N LYS A 183 15.54 -17.12 -4.00
CA LYS A 183 16.45 -18.27 -4.19
C LYS A 183 15.95 -19.25 -5.24
N VAL A 184 14.77 -19.07 -5.79
CA VAL A 184 14.24 -19.94 -6.86
C VAL A 184 15.12 -19.80 -8.09
N PRO A 185 15.74 -20.89 -8.57
CA PRO A 185 16.57 -20.84 -9.78
C PRO A 185 15.69 -20.55 -10.99
N VAL A 186 16.17 -19.65 -11.84
CA VAL A 186 15.49 -19.26 -13.08
C VAL A 186 16.37 -19.64 -14.26
N ALA A 187 15.83 -20.37 -15.23
CA ALA A 187 16.55 -20.76 -16.41
C ALA A 187 16.80 -19.55 -17.36
N GLU A 188 17.91 -19.57 -18.10
CA GLU A 188 18.34 -18.47 -18.99
C GLU A 188 17.25 -18.02 -19.97
N HIS A 189 16.51 -18.94 -20.56
CA HIS A 189 15.45 -18.61 -21.51
C HIS A 189 14.32 -17.78 -20.89
N VAL A 190 14.07 -17.90 -19.57
CA VAL A 190 13.06 -17.09 -18.85
C VAL A 190 13.55 -15.66 -18.69
N PHE A 191 14.86 -15.45 -18.41
CA PHE A 191 15.45 -14.12 -18.37
C PHE A 191 15.39 -13.43 -19.74
N ILE A 192 15.71 -14.19 -20.81
CA ILE A 192 15.62 -13.70 -22.20
C ILE A 192 14.18 -13.29 -22.50
N TYR A 193 13.21 -14.15 -22.21
CA TYR A 193 11.79 -13.88 -22.44
C TYR A 193 11.31 -12.62 -21.67
N ALA A 194 11.65 -12.51 -20.41
CA ALA A 194 11.29 -11.33 -19.59
C ALA A 194 11.93 -10.03 -20.15
N ARG A 195 13.21 -10.10 -20.57
CA ARG A 195 13.90 -8.98 -21.23
C ARG A 195 13.17 -8.56 -22.50
N ASP A 196 12.83 -9.51 -23.36
CA ASP A 196 12.24 -9.23 -24.67
C ASP A 196 10.82 -8.67 -24.53
N LEU A 197 10.03 -9.15 -23.57
CA LEU A 197 8.75 -8.54 -23.22
C LEU A 197 8.90 -7.07 -22.83
N VAL A 198 9.85 -6.74 -21.93
CA VAL A 198 10.08 -5.36 -21.52
C VAL A 198 10.56 -4.49 -22.67
N ARG A 199 11.43 -5.02 -23.54
CA ARG A 199 11.91 -4.28 -24.73
C ARG A 199 10.78 -4.02 -25.73
N ALA A 200 9.90 -5.00 -25.95
CA ALA A 200 8.75 -4.86 -26.85
C ALA A 200 7.75 -3.77 -26.42
N THR A 201 7.75 -3.35 -25.14
CA THR A 201 6.92 -2.24 -24.67
C THR A 201 7.55 -0.85 -24.89
N ARG A 202 8.81 -0.77 -25.33
CA ARG A 202 9.50 0.51 -25.54
C ARG A 202 9.19 1.04 -26.94
N PRO A 203 8.67 2.28 -27.05
CA PRO A 203 8.18 2.81 -28.34
C PRO A 203 9.24 2.95 -29.44
N ASN A 204 10.53 2.96 -29.09
CA ASN A 204 11.64 3.15 -30.03
C ASN A 204 12.52 1.89 -30.23
N GLU A 205 12.20 0.79 -29.58
CA GLU A 205 12.98 -0.47 -29.64
C GLU A 205 12.14 -1.68 -30.08
N SER A 206 10.85 -1.49 -30.37
CA SER A 206 10.01 -2.60 -30.85
C SER A 206 10.29 -2.84 -32.34
N GLU A 207 10.82 -4.01 -32.67
CA GLU A 207 10.85 -4.53 -34.05
C GLU A 207 9.43 -4.77 -34.63
N ALA A 208 8.38 -4.48 -33.86
CA ALA A 208 6.98 -4.61 -34.21
C ALA A 208 6.37 -3.34 -34.78
N ALA A 209 7.18 -2.40 -35.26
CA ALA A 209 6.72 -1.15 -35.89
C ALA A 209 6.76 -1.22 -37.43
N ASP A 210 6.76 -2.41 -38.00
CA ASP A 210 6.57 -2.64 -39.45
C ASP A 210 5.30 -3.43 -39.75
#